data_5b01f526146877d7f5e8450220996c2b
#
_entry.id   5b01f526146877d7f5e8450220996c2b
#
_cell.length_a   1.000
_cell.length_b   1.000
_cell.length_c   1.000
_cell.angle_alpha   90.00
_cell.angle_beta   90.00
_cell.angle_gamma   90.00
#
_symmetry.space_group_name_H-M   'P 1'
#
loop_
_entity.id
_entity.type
_entity.pdbx_description
1 polymer ?
#
loop_
_entity_poly.entity_id
_entity_poly.type
_entity_poly.pdbx_seq_one_letter_code
_entity_poly.pdbx_strand_id
1 'polypeptide(L)'
;MVKQIRNSSLPNAADLCIVALSADSGRTEKEYLDAGFSAFLSKPFTSGQLTALITQLTGISLSEPATTSYSNPAQDIERRGYSLTHILQFVDNDREALQKILDSFVMTTREHIELLKKYQEEKQWTAIVQLAHKMLPMFRQLEIDEEIPLLEKLEQATKNDLPENQISSLTQEVIDKTILLLKEDFKIS
;
A
#
# COMPACT_ATOMS: atom_id res chain seq x y z
N MET A 1 24.44 -13.00 -13.05
CA MET A 1 23.18 -13.37 -13.74
C MET A 1 23.02 -12.61 -15.07
N VAL A 2 22.93 -11.28 -15.13
CA VAL A 2 22.72 -10.55 -16.41
C VAL A 2 23.86 -10.79 -17.41
N LYS A 3 25.12 -10.70 -16.99
CA LYS A 3 26.28 -11.01 -17.84
C LYS A 3 26.28 -12.43 -18.41
N GLN A 4 25.69 -13.38 -17.70
CA GLN A 4 25.53 -14.77 -18.19
C GLN A 4 24.48 -14.85 -19.30
N ILE A 5 23.38 -14.08 -19.17
CA ILE A 5 22.35 -13.99 -20.22
C ILE A 5 22.95 -13.35 -21.48
N ARG A 6 23.68 -12.24 -21.32
CA ARG A 6 24.33 -11.52 -22.41
C ARG A 6 25.36 -12.38 -23.17
N ASN A 7 26.03 -13.26 -22.46
CA ASN A 7 27.06 -14.17 -23.03
C ASN A 7 26.50 -15.55 -23.41
N SER A 8 25.19 -15.72 -23.32
CA SER A 8 24.56 -17.01 -23.71
C SER A 8 24.43 -17.12 -25.21
N SER A 9 24.27 -18.35 -25.70
CA SER A 9 24.01 -18.66 -27.13
C SER A 9 22.54 -18.43 -27.54
N LEU A 10 21.75 -17.72 -26.72
CA LEU A 10 20.38 -17.38 -27.07
C LEU A 10 20.35 -16.37 -28.22
N PRO A 11 19.42 -16.49 -29.17
CA PRO A 11 19.24 -15.53 -30.25
C PRO A 11 18.97 -14.12 -29.61
N ASN A 12 19.68 -13.12 -30.09
CA ASN A 12 19.58 -11.72 -29.62
C ASN A 12 19.92 -11.48 -28.14
N ALA A 13 20.67 -12.38 -27.49
CA ALA A 13 21.05 -12.23 -26.07
C ALA A 13 21.77 -10.93 -25.78
N ALA A 14 22.56 -10.41 -26.74
CA ALA A 14 23.27 -9.14 -26.63
C ALA A 14 22.32 -7.92 -26.65
N ASP A 15 21.25 -7.99 -27.43
CA ASP A 15 20.30 -6.88 -27.66
C ASP A 15 19.04 -6.96 -26.78
N LEU A 16 18.95 -8.00 -25.95
CA LEU A 16 17.80 -8.19 -25.08
C LEU A 16 17.65 -7.03 -24.09
N CYS A 17 16.50 -6.37 -24.07
CA CYS A 17 16.20 -5.35 -23.07
C CYS A 17 15.97 -5.99 -21.70
N ILE A 18 16.88 -5.75 -20.75
CA ILE A 18 16.81 -6.27 -19.38
C ILE A 18 16.74 -5.10 -18.43
N VAL A 19 15.61 -4.94 -17.74
CA VAL A 19 15.37 -3.87 -16.77
C VAL A 19 15.56 -4.39 -15.35
N ALA A 20 16.29 -3.65 -14.52
CA ALA A 20 16.38 -3.92 -13.09
C ALA A 20 15.22 -3.23 -12.35
N LEU A 21 14.46 -3.99 -11.57
CA LEU A 21 13.45 -3.46 -10.64
C LEU A 21 13.92 -3.69 -9.22
N SER A 22 14.31 -2.65 -8.48
CA SER A 22 14.91 -2.79 -7.16
C SER A 22 14.29 -1.86 -6.13
N ALA A 23 14.13 -2.34 -4.89
CA ALA A 23 13.82 -1.52 -3.72
C ALA A 23 15.09 -0.99 -3.03
N ASP A 24 16.29 -1.39 -3.52
CA ASP A 24 17.57 -0.99 -2.94
C ASP A 24 17.95 0.41 -3.41
N SER A 25 17.94 1.36 -2.47
CA SER A 25 18.38 2.75 -2.67
C SER A 25 19.91 2.92 -2.58
N GLY A 26 20.64 1.85 -2.31
CA GLY A 26 22.11 1.90 -2.11
C GLY A 26 22.92 1.82 -3.40
N ARG A 27 22.30 1.45 -4.53
CA ARG A 27 22.97 1.37 -5.84
C ARG A 27 22.50 2.46 -6.78
N THR A 28 23.43 3.03 -7.50
CA THR A 28 23.16 4.04 -8.52
C THR A 28 22.69 3.39 -9.85
N GLU A 29 21.94 4.12 -10.66
CA GLU A 29 21.55 3.69 -12.00
C GLU A 29 22.77 3.25 -12.83
N LYS A 30 23.89 3.98 -12.71
CA LYS A 30 25.14 3.67 -13.39
C LYS A 30 25.66 2.27 -13.06
N GLU A 31 25.57 1.84 -11.80
CA GLU A 31 26.03 0.51 -11.39
C GLU A 31 25.19 -0.61 -11.99
N TYR A 32 23.89 -0.39 -12.23
CA TYR A 32 23.04 -1.33 -12.95
C TYR A 32 23.38 -1.40 -14.44
N LEU A 33 23.62 -0.25 -15.06
CA LEU A 33 24.06 -0.20 -16.47
C LEU A 33 25.43 -0.88 -16.65
N ASP A 34 26.37 -0.64 -15.77
CA ASP A 34 27.71 -1.28 -15.77
C ASP A 34 27.61 -2.80 -15.51
N ALA A 35 26.57 -3.25 -14.80
CA ALA A 35 26.29 -4.67 -14.61
C ALA A 35 25.66 -5.36 -15.83
N GLY A 36 25.30 -4.59 -16.90
CA GLY A 36 24.74 -5.10 -18.15
C GLY A 36 23.23 -5.01 -18.26
N PHE A 37 22.55 -4.32 -17.35
CA PHE A 37 21.13 -4.00 -17.52
C PHE A 37 20.95 -2.90 -18.58
N SER A 38 19.79 -2.90 -19.25
CA SER A 38 19.42 -1.88 -20.24
C SER A 38 18.87 -0.63 -19.57
N ALA A 39 18.22 -0.79 -18.43
CA ALA A 39 17.70 0.30 -17.61
C ALA A 39 17.46 -0.15 -16.16
N PHE A 40 17.14 0.81 -15.32
CA PHE A 40 16.81 0.63 -13.91
C PHE A 40 15.53 1.38 -13.55
N LEU A 41 14.70 0.80 -12.68
CA LEU A 41 13.52 1.43 -12.10
C LEU A 41 13.43 1.09 -10.61
N SER A 42 13.43 2.11 -9.76
CA SER A 42 13.33 1.95 -8.31
C SER A 42 11.90 1.69 -7.88
N LYS A 43 11.70 0.79 -6.93
CA LYS A 43 10.41 0.58 -6.26
C LYS A 43 10.26 1.55 -5.08
N PRO A 44 9.04 2.13 -4.86
CA PRO A 44 7.82 1.95 -5.66
C PRO A 44 7.85 2.76 -6.97
N PHE A 45 7.25 2.25 -8.04
CA PHE A 45 7.11 2.92 -9.33
C PHE A 45 5.65 2.86 -9.81
N THR A 46 5.24 3.86 -10.59
CA THR A 46 3.90 3.92 -11.21
C THR A 46 3.88 3.18 -12.55
N SER A 47 2.67 2.82 -13.02
CA SER A 47 2.50 2.25 -14.36
C SER A 47 2.98 3.21 -15.46
N GLY A 48 2.76 4.53 -15.28
CA GLY A 48 3.26 5.56 -16.19
C GLY A 48 4.78 5.58 -16.31
N GLN A 49 5.51 5.44 -15.19
CA GLN A 49 6.98 5.34 -15.20
C GLN A 49 7.46 4.07 -15.93
N LEU A 50 6.78 2.94 -15.71
CA LEU A 50 7.10 1.69 -16.41
C LEU A 50 6.80 1.79 -17.90
N THR A 51 5.65 2.37 -18.28
CA THR A 51 5.25 2.59 -19.68
C THR A 51 6.23 3.51 -20.39
N ALA A 52 6.61 4.65 -19.76
CA ALA A 52 7.60 5.56 -20.31
C ALA A 52 8.95 4.87 -20.54
N LEU A 53 9.41 4.06 -19.59
CA LEU A 53 10.64 3.29 -19.70
C LEU A 53 10.58 2.28 -20.85
N ILE A 54 9.47 1.53 -20.97
CA ILE A 54 9.26 0.57 -22.06
C ILE A 54 9.26 1.29 -23.43
N THR A 55 8.54 2.41 -23.52
CA THR A 55 8.51 3.25 -24.72
C THR A 55 9.91 3.73 -25.10
N GLN A 56 10.69 4.20 -24.13
CA GLN A 56 12.07 4.65 -24.34
C GLN A 56 12.98 3.52 -24.85
N LEU A 57 12.85 2.32 -24.29
CA LEU A 57 13.71 1.18 -24.61
C LEU A 57 13.34 0.49 -25.93
N THR A 58 12.06 0.45 -26.28
CA THR A 58 11.55 -0.30 -27.44
C THR A 58 11.20 0.57 -28.64
N GLY A 59 11.05 1.88 -28.44
CA GLY A 59 10.53 2.80 -29.44
C GLY A 59 9.03 2.59 -29.76
N ILE A 60 8.36 1.66 -29.07
CA ILE A 60 6.95 1.38 -29.25
C ILE A 60 6.17 2.37 -28.37
N SER A 61 5.47 3.31 -28.96
CA SER A 61 4.55 4.19 -28.24
C SER A 61 3.37 3.35 -27.75
N LEU A 62 3.39 3.00 -26.47
CA LEU A 62 2.21 2.44 -25.81
C LEU A 62 1.30 3.64 -25.60
N SER A 63 0.25 3.79 -26.42
CA SER A 63 -0.78 4.81 -26.23
C SER A 63 -1.38 4.62 -24.83
N GLU A 64 -1.19 5.63 -23.97
CA GLU A 64 -1.95 5.73 -22.74
C GLU A 64 -3.44 5.66 -23.06
N PRO A 65 -4.25 4.93 -22.30
CA PRO A 65 -5.70 5.08 -22.41
C PRO A 65 -5.99 6.56 -22.15
N ALA A 66 -6.71 7.17 -23.08
CA ALA A 66 -6.99 8.59 -23.14
C ALA A 66 -7.30 9.15 -21.75
N THR A 67 -6.45 10.06 -21.28
CA THR A 67 -6.71 10.90 -20.11
C THR A 67 -7.91 11.77 -20.42
N THR A 68 -9.08 11.25 -20.09
CA THR A 68 -10.28 12.09 -20.00
C THR A 68 -9.99 13.07 -18.87
N SER A 69 -9.95 14.36 -19.20
CA SER A 69 -9.77 15.47 -18.26
C SER A 69 -10.94 15.48 -17.26
N TYR A 70 -10.74 14.80 -16.14
CA TYR A 70 -11.65 14.87 -15.00
C TYR A 70 -11.09 15.87 -14.00
N SER A 71 -11.95 16.74 -13.49
CA SER A 71 -11.70 17.61 -12.35
C SER A 71 -10.93 16.85 -11.26
N ASN A 72 -9.86 17.48 -10.80
CA ASN A 72 -8.91 16.96 -9.83
C ASN A 72 -9.62 16.36 -8.59
N PRO A 73 -9.67 15.01 -8.40
CA PRO A 73 -10.37 14.43 -7.26
C PRO A 73 -9.65 14.68 -5.93
N ALA A 74 -8.43 15.20 -5.96
CA ALA A 74 -7.64 15.49 -4.76
C ALA A 74 -8.27 16.60 -3.89
N GLN A 75 -9.09 17.49 -4.46
CA GLN A 75 -9.70 18.60 -3.70
C GLN A 75 -10.91 18.20 -2.86
N ASP A 76 -11.59 17.09 -3.17
CA ASP A 76 -12.71 16.58 -2.37
C ASP A 76 -12.28 15.58 -1.28
N ILE A 77 -11.03 15.13 -1.32
CA ILE A 77 -10.51 14.04 -0.48
C ILE A 77 -9.82 14.56 0.79
N GLU A 78 -9.27 15.78 0.77
CA GLU A 78 -8.57 16.40 1.91
C GLU A 78 -9.47 16.80 3.11
N ARG A 79 -10.79 16.61 3.01
CA ARG A 79 -11.74 16.91 4.11
C ARG A 79 -12.13 15.71 4.94
N ARG A 80 -11.60 14.53 4.63
CA ARG A 80 -11.91 13.28 5.30
C ARG A 80 -10.70 12.87 6.14
N GLY A 81 -10.91 12.17 7.22
CA GLY A 81 -9.87 11.73 8.15
C GLY A 81 -8.87 10.73 7.55
N TYR A 82 -8.72 10.70 6.22
CA TYR A 82 -7.77 9.83 5.50
C TYR A 82 -7.30 10.47 4.19
N SER A 83 -6.17 10.00 3.67
CA SER A 83 -5.60 10.43 2.40
C SER A 83 -5.51 9.28 1.40
N LEU A 84 -5.89 9.55 0.17
CA LEU A 84 -5.78 8.60 -0.94
C LEU A 84 -4.59 8.88 -1.87
N THR A 85 -3.77 9.87 -1.55
CA THR A 85 -2.71 10.37 -2.43
C THR A 85 -1.76 9.25 -2.86
N HIS A 86 -1.28 8.44 -1.92
CA HIS A 86 -0.37 7.34 -2.22
C HIS A 86 -1.05 6.21 -3.00
N ILE A 87 -2.31 5.90 -2.67
CA ILE A 87 -3.06 4.86 -3.39
C ILE A 87 -3.38 5.29 -4.80
N LEU A 88 -3.79 6.55 -5.01
CA LEU A 88 -4.05 7.11 -6.35
C LEU A 88 -2.81 7.05 -7.23
N GLN A 89 -1.64 7.40 -6.70
CA GLN A 89 -0.37 7.26 -7.41
C GLN A 89 -0.05 5.81 -7.76
N PHE A 90 -0.36 4.88 -6.85
CA PHE A 90 -0.11 3.45 -7.06
C PHE A 90 -1.02 2.85 -8.13
N VAL A 91 -2.29 3.26 -8.19
CA VAL A 91 -3.28 2.79 -9.19
C VAL A 91 -3.32 3.66 -10.44
N ASP A 92 -2.37 4.59 -10.61
CA ASP A 92 -2.26 5.49 -11.78
C ASP A 92 -3.56 6.26 -12.09
N ASN A 93 -4.22 6.73 -11.03
CA ASN A 93 -5.53 7.38 -11.06
C ASN A 93 -6.69 6.52 -11.62
N ASP A 94 -6.52 5.20 -11.70
CA ASP A 94 -7.61 4.29 -12.05
C ASP A 94 -8.66 4.26 -10.93
N ARG A 95 -9.83 4.85 -11.21
CA ARG A 95 -10.94 4.94 -10.25
C ARG A 95 -11.56 3.59 -9.91
N GLU A 96 -11.60 2.67 -10.86
CA GLU A 96 -12.16 1.33 -10.62
C GLU A 96 -11.24 0.52 -9.71
N ALA A 97 -9.93 0.59 -9.96
CA ALA A 97 -8.93 -0.03 -9.09
C ALA A 97 -8.94 0.58 -7.69
N LEU A 98 -9.04 1.92 -7.59
CA LEU A 98 -9.18 2.61 -6.30
C LEU A 98 -10.42 2.14 -5.54
N GLN A 99 -11.59 2.08 -6.20
CA GLN A 99 -12.83 1.66 -5.57
C GLN A 99 -12.72 0.22 -5.04
N LYS A 100 -12.13 -0.69 -5.79
CA LYS A 100 -11.90 -2.08 -5.34
C LYS A 100 -11.00 -2.16 -4.09
N ILE A 101 -9.98 -1.30 -4.00
CA ILE A 101 -9.11 -1.21 -2.82
C ILE A 101 -9.91 -0.71 -1.61
N LEU A 102 -10.70 0.34 -1.78
CA LEU A 102 -11.53 0.90 -0.71
C LEU A 102 -12.61 -0.09 -0.25
N ASP A 103 -13.28 -0.76 -1.17
CA ASP A 103 -14.28 -1.79 -0.85
C ASP A 103 -13.66 -2.94 -0.06
N SER A 104 -12.45 -3.37 -0.46
CA SER A 104 -11.70 -4.41 0.24
C SER A 104 -11.28 -3.95 1.63
N PHE A 105 -10.81 -2.70 1.79
CA PHE A 105 -10.49 -2.10 3.09
C PHE A 105 -11.70 -2.11 4.02
N VAL A 106 -12.83 -1.63 3.53
CA VAL A 106 -14.09 -1.57 4.29
C VAL A 106 -14.53 -2.95 4.74
N MET A 107 -14.56 -3.93 3.83
CA MET A 107 -14.97 -5.30 4.13
C MET A 107 -14.06 -5.94 5.18
N THR A 108 -12.75 -5.88 4.95
CA THR A 108 -11.75 -6.45 5.87
C THR A 108 -11.77 -5.77 7.23
N THR A 109 -11.95 -4.43 7.26
CA THR A 109 -11.99 -3.67 8.51
C THR A 109 -13.24 -4.02 9.33
N ARG A 110 -14.39 -4.24 8.70
CA ARG A 110 -15.59 -4.74 9.39
C ARG A 110 -15.35 -6.10 10.04
N GLU A 111 -14.74 -7.04 9.31
CA GLU A 111 -14.39 -8.35 9.86
C GLU A 111 -13.43 -8.21 11.06
N HIS A 112 -12.46 -7.32 10.96
CA HIS A 112 -11.52 -7.06 12.05
C HIS A 112 -12.20 -6.47 13.29
N ILE A 113 -13.17 -5.56 13.12
CA ILE A 113 -13.97 -5.02 14.23
C ILE A 113 -14.72 -6.16 14.97
N GLU A 114 -15.37 -7.05 14.23
CA GLU A 114 -16.09 -8.17 14.85
C GLU A 114 -15.12 -9.15 15.55
N LEU A 115 -13.94 -9.36 15.00
CA LEU A 115 -12.89 -10.15 15.65
C LEU A 115 -12.35 -9.46 16.91
N LEU A 116 -12.14 -8.14 16.90
CA LEU A 116 -11.71 -7.39 18.09
C LEU A 116 -12.74 -7.52 19.23
N LYS A 117 -14.04 -7.36 18.93
CA LYS A 117 -15.12 -7.54 19.90
C LYS A 117 -15.09 -8.96 20.50
N LYS A 118 -15.04 -9.97 19.65
CA LYS A 118 -14.97 -11.38 20.07
C LYS A 118 -13.75 -11.64 20.95
N TYR A 119 -12.56 -11.24 20.53
CA TYR A 119 -11.33 -11.47 21.31
C TYR A 119 -11.32 -10.69 22.62
N GLN A 120 -11.97 -9.53 22.68
CA GLN A 120 -12.15 -8.75 23.91
C GLN A 120 -13.07 -9.48 24.91
N GLU A 121 -14.20 -10.00 24.45
CA GLU A 121 -15.12 -10.81 25.26
C GLU A 121 -14.45 -12.08 25.79
N GLU A 122 -13.66 -12.74 24.94
CA GLU A 122 -12.93 -13.97 25.28
C GLU A 122 -11.60 -13.70 26.02
N LYS A 123 -11.24 -12.43 26.28
CA LYS A 123 -9.98 -11.98 26.90
C LYS A 123 -8.73 -12.51 26.19
N GLN A 124 -8.79 -12.64 24.89
CA GLN A 124 -7.68 -13.11 24.05
C GLN A 124 -6.72 -11.97 23.68
N TRP A 125 -6.02 -11.41 24.67
CA TRP A 125 -5.20 -10.21 24.52
C TRP A 125 -4.10 -10.34 23.46
N THR A 126 -3.47 -11.49 23.37
CA THR A 126 -2.46 -11.77 22.33
C THR A 126 -3.06 -11.74 20.91
N ALA A 127 -4.28 -12.26 20.74
CA ALA A 127 -4.96 -12.24 19.45
C ALA A 127 -5.34 -10.81 19.04
N ILE A 128 -5.74 -9.95 19.99
CA ILE A 128 -6.00 -8.52 19.78
C ILE A 128 -4.73 -7.82 19.27
N VAL A 129 -3.59 -8.04 19.93
CA VAL A 129 -2.29 -7.45 19.52
C VAL A 129 -1.90 -7.87 18.10
N GLN A 130 -2.05 -9.15 17.78
CA GLN A 130 -1.76 -9.67 16.44
C GLN A 130 -2.71 -9.09 15.38
N LEU A 131 -3.97 -8.85 15.74
CA LEU A 131 -4.95 -8.25 14.84
C LEU A 131 -4.64 -6.78 14.60
N ALA A 132 -4.28 -6.00 15.63
CA ALA A 132 -3.83 -4.62 15.50
C ALA A 132 -2.62 -4.52 14.55
N HIS A 133 -1.65 -5.43 14.68
CA HIS A 133 -0.51 -5.52 13.77
C HIS A 133 -0.94 -5.74 12.31
N LYS A 134 -1.96 -6.56 12.06
CA LYS A 134 -2.49 -6.81 10.71
C LYS A 134 -3.25 -5.61 10.14
N MET A 135 -3.90 -4.82 10.99
CA MET A 135 -4.65 -3.63 10.57
C MET A 135 -3.74 -2.47 10.17
N LEU A 136 -2.65 -2.24 10.90
CA LEU A 136 -1.75 -1.10 10.76
C LEU A 136 -1.28 -0.81 9.33
N PRO A 137 -0.81 -1.77 8.51
CA PRO A 137 -0.29 -1.46 7.18
C PRO A 137 -1.31 -0.75 6.29
N MET A 138 -2.57 -1.17 6.30
CA MET A 138 -3.61 -0.57 5.47
C MET A 138 -4.04 0.80 6.01
N PHE A 139 -4.12 0.97 7.34
CA PHE A 139 -4.41 2.25 7.96
C PHE A 139 -3.32 3.28 7.67
N ARG A 140 -2.04 2.89 7.71
CA ARG A 140 -0.92 3.74 7.32
C ARG A 140 -0.95 4.09 5.83
N GLN A 141 -1.32 3.14 4.97
CA GLN A 141 -1.40 3.37 3.53
C GLN A 141 -2.52 4.35 3.15
N LEU A 142 -3.60 4.38 3.93
CA LEU A 142 -4.70 5.32 3.80
C LEU A 142 -4.48 6.61 4.61
N GLU A 143 -3.35 6.74 5.33
CA GLU A 143 -3.04 7.89 6.18
C GLU A 143 -4.19 8.23 7.15
N ILE A 144 -4.71 7.21 7.84
CA ILE A 144 -5.81 7.35 8.80
C ILE A 144 -5.22 7.76 10.16
N ASP A 145 -4.93 9.05 10.31
CA ASP A 145 -4.06 9.58 11.37
C ASP A 145 -4.62 9.39 12.79
N GLU A 146 -5.93 9.31 12.97
CA GLU A 146 -6.53 9.18 14.30
C GLU A 146 -6.44 7.78 14.89
N GLU A 147 -6.57 6.74 14.07
CA GLU A 147 -6.56 5.34 14.48
C GLU A 147 -5.14 4.75 14.55
N ILE A 148 -4.21 5.23 13.75
CA ILE A 148 -2.83 4.72 13.70
C ILE A 148 -2.17 4.73 15.09
N PRO A 149 -2.18 5.83 15.88
CA PRO A 149 -1.56 5.85 17.21
C PRO A 149 -2.21 4.87 18.20
N LEU A 150 -3.52 4.63 18.06
CA LEU A 150 -4.24 3.67 18.91
C LEU A 150 -3.87 2.24 18.58
N LEU A 151 -3.83 1.93 17.29
CA LEU A 151 -3.41 0.61 16.79
C LEU A 151 -1.94 0.31 17.14
N GLU A 152 -1.05 1.30 17.08
CA GLU A 152 0.36 1.17 17.48
C GLU A 152 0.51 0.90 18.98
N LYS A 153 -0.26 1.60 19.82
CA LYS A 153 -0.31 1.34 21.28
C LYS A 153 -0.82 -0.08 21.55
N LEU A 154 -1.86 -0.49 20.82
CA LEU A 154 -2.45 -1.82 20.98
C LEU A 154 -1.48 -2.92 20.53
N GLU A 155 -0.78 -2.71 19.41
CA GLU A 155 0.26 -3.63 18.92
C GLU A 155 1.41 -3.82 19.94
N GLN A 156 1.76 -2.77 20.67
CA GLN A 156 2.83 -2.80 21.67
C GLN A 156 2.34 -3.23 23.07
N ALA A 157 1.05 -3.46 23.27
CA ALA A 157 0.45 -3.66 24.58
C ALA A 157 1.07 -4.79 25.37
N THR A 158 1.32 -5.95 24.76
CA THR A 158 1.96 -7.10 25.42
C THR A 158 3.45 -6.91 25.65
N LYS A 159 4.15 -6.16 24.79
CA LYS A 159 5.59 -5.85 24.97
C LYS A 159 5.81 -4.86 26.12
N ASN A 160 4.84 -3.98 26.34
CA ASN A 160 4.87 -2.95 27.37
C ASN A 160 4.17 -3.37 28.67
N ASP A 161 3.83 -4.67 28.81
CA ASP A 161 3.14 -5.25 29.97
C ASP A 161 1.91 -4.42 30.41
N LEU A 162 1.11 -3.94 29.42
CA LEU A 162 -0.10 -3.19 29.73
C LEU A 162 -1.09 -4.10 30.49
N PRO A 163 -1.72 -3.58 31.57
CA PRO A 163 -2.74 -4.33 32.30
C PRO A 163 -3.97 -4.58 31.41
N GLU A 164 -4.64 -5.72 31.64
CA GLU A 164 -5.77 -6.19 30.85
C GLU A 164 -6.90 -5.17 30.70
N ASN A 165 -7.19 -4.42 31.75
CA ASN A 165 -8.19 -3.34 31.71
C ASN A 165 -7.81 -2.21 30.77
N GLN A 166 -6.52 -1.89 30.64
CA GLN A 166 -6.04 -0.88 29.70
C GLN A 166 -6.07 -1.40 28.26
N ILE A 167 -5.70 -2.66 28.04
CA ILE A 167 -5.83 -3.29 26.72
C ILE A 167 -7.30 -3.31 26.29
N SER A 168 -8.22 -3.68 27.21
CA SER A 168 -9.65 -3.69 26.94
C SER A 168 -10.18 -2.29 26.61
N SER A 169 -9.80 -1.26 27.37
CA SER A 169 -10.22 0.13 27.11
C SER A 169 -9.71 0.64 25.78
N LEU A 170 -8.44 0.36 25.47
CA LEU A 170 -7.82 0.76 24.21
C LEU A 170 -8.44 0.02 23.00
N THR A 171 -8.78 -1.26 23.19
CA THR A 171 -9.48 -2.05 22.16
C THR A 171 -10.85 -1.45 21.86
N GLN A 172 -11.60 -1.07 22.90
CA GLN A 172 -12.90 -0.43 22.72
C GLN A 172 -12.78 0.90 22.00
N GLU A 173 -11.78 1.72 22.34
CA GLU A 173 -11.53 3.01 21.66
C GLU A 173 -11.21 2.80 20.17
N VAL A 174 -10.39 1.80 19.82
CA VAL A 174 -10.11 1.42 18.42
C VAL A 174 -11.39 1.02 17.71
N ILE A 175 -12.23 0.18 18.33
CA ILE A 175 -13.49 -0.26 17.75
C ILE A 175 -14.41 0.94 17.46
N ASP A 176 -14.62 1.81 18.44
CA ASP A 176 -15.56 2.93 18.36
C ASP A 176 -15.13 3.94 17.28
N LYS A 177 -13.85 4.32 17.27
CA LYS A 177 -13.31 5.23 16.24
C LYS A 177 -13.35 4.61 14.85
N THR A 178 -12.97 3.35 14.71
CA THR A 178 -13.02 2.68 13.40
C THR A 178 -14.45 2.53 12.88
N ILE A 179 -15.44 2.28 13.76
CA ILE A 179 -16.86 2.28 13.35
C ILE A 179 -17.30 3.67 12.88
N LEU A 180 -16.87 4.72 13.57
CA LEU A 180 -17.19 6.10 13.20
C LEU A 180 -16.60 6.45 11.84
N LEU A 181 -15.31 6.15 11.63
CA LEU A 181 -14.62 6.31 10.34
C LEU A 181 -15.39 5.64 9.20
N LEU A 182 -15.79 4.36 9.38
CA LEU A 182 -16.52 3.64 8.34
C LEU A 182 -17.88 4.26 8.03
N LYS A 183 -18.58 4.81 9.02
CA LYS A 183 -19.89 5.45 8.82
C LYS A 183 -19.80 6.81 8.16
N GLU A 184 -18.88 7.65 8.62
CA GLU A 184 -18.79 9.05 8.19
C GLU A 184 -18.08 9.18 6.85
N ASP A 185 -16.93 8.52 6.70
CA ASP A 185 -16.06 8.70 5.55
C ASP A 185 -16.35 7.72 4.42
N PHE A 186 -16.70 6.49 4.74
CA PHE A 186 -17.03 5.47 3.73
C PHE A 186 -18.53 5.27 3.50
N LYS A 187 -19.39 6.11 4.13
CA LYS A 187 -20.87 6.13 3.95
C LYS A 187 -21.54 4.77 4.08
N ILE A 188 -21.13 4.01 5.09
CA ILE A 188 -21.66 2.70 5.34
C ILE A 188 -22.82 2.79 6.34
N SER A 189 -23.99 2.28 5.94
CA SER A 189 -25.19 2.18 6.78
C SER A 189 -25.09 1.04 7.78
#